data_08c9711e9453e2add28637656fe1334d
#
_entry.id   08c9711e9453e2add28637656fe1334d
#
_cell.length_a   1.000
_cell.length_b   1.000
_cell.length_c   1.000
_cell.angle_alpha   90.00
_cell.angle_beta   90.00
_cell.angle_gamma   90.00
#
_symmetry.space_group_name_H-M   'P 1'
#
loop_
_entity.id
_entity.type
_entity.pdbx_description
1 polymer ?
#
loop_
_entity_poly.entity_id
_entity_poly.type
_entity_poly.pdbx_seq_one_letter_code
_entity_poly.pdbx_strand_id
1 'polypeptide(L)'
;MAGQHLYSGETLIKFARGVLPSSEQEEIARHLTAGKMLMFGHGFNIRFGTIVPPTDVDVTMIAPKAPGHRVREVFVEGGGTPALLAVHQDATGQAKALALAYAKALGVTRAGVIETTFAEETETDLFGEQTVLCGGVSALVKAGFDTLVDAGYQPEIAYFECMHELKLIVDLMYRGGLNYMRYSVSDTAEHGDYTGGPRVVTDQTRAEMKKMLQEIQDGTYARKWIDEDKAGRPWFKATRAGEQNLLIEKVGAELRGMMKFLDPVTVRPDEQG
;
A
#
# COMPACT_ATOMS: atom_id res chain seq x y z
N MET A 1 -8.79 9.10 -9.67
CA MET A 1 -9.05 10.51 -9.27
C MET A 1 -7.70 11.21 -9.18
N ALA A 2 -7.51 12.27 -9.97
CA ALA A 2 -6.31 13.10 -9.92
C ALA A 2 -6.12 13.62 -8.49
N GLY A 3 -4.86 13.61 -8.02
CA GLY A 3 -4.53 14.01 -6.65
C GLY A 3 -5.13 15.38 -6.30
N GLN A 4 -5.94 15.40 -5.26
CA GLN A 4 -6.44 16.67 -4.74
C GLN A 4 -5.25 17.42 -4.12
N HIS A 5 -4.92 18.56 -4.74
CA HIS A 5 -3.98 19.51 -4.18
C HIS A 5 -4.71 20.33 -3.10
N LEU A 6 -4.30 20.17 -1.84
CA LEU A 6 -4.78 21.04 -0.76
C LEU A 6 -3.74 22.14 -0.57
N TYR A 7 -4.09 23.36 -0.98
CA TYR A 7 -3.32 24.56 -0.69
C TYR A 7 -3.96 25.25 0.54
N SER A 8 -3.29 25.24 1.68
CA SER A 8 -3.55 26.26 2.72
C SER A 8 -2.41 27.28 2.64
N GLY A 9 -2.69 28.54 2.91
CA GLY A 9 -1.78 29.65 2.57
C GLY A 9 -0.34 29.59 3.09
N GLU A 10 -0.01 28.65 3.97
CA GLU A 10 1.33 28.51 4.54
C GLU A 10 1.91 27.08 4.43
N THR A 11 1.10 26.06 4.13
CA THR A 11 1.52 24.65 4.09
C THR A 11 1.13 24.01 2.77
N LEU A 12 2.09 23.45 2.05
CA LEU A 12 1.85 22.68 0.84
C LEU A 12 1.87 21.19 1.17
N ILE A 13 0.75 20.49 0.93
CA ILE A 13 0.62 19.06 1.16
C ILE A 13 0.32 18.38 -0.17
N LYS A 14 1.13 17.41 -0.57
CA LYS A 14 0.88 16.60 -1.75
C LYS A 14 1.02 15.11 -1.44
N PHE A 15 -0.02 14.35 -1.75
CA PHE A 15 0.04 12.89 -1.78
C PHE A 15 0.52 12.46 -3.16
N ALA A 16 1.78 12.02 -3.27
CA ALA A 16 2.33 11.49 -4.50
C ALA A 16 2.17 9.96 -4.52
N ARG A 17 1.63 9.43 -5.61
CA ARG A 17 1.69 8.01 -5.92
C ARG A 17 3.01 7.72 -6.64
N GLY A 18 4.04 7.28 -5.90
CA GLY A 18 5.34 6.95 -6.49
C GLY A 18 6.19 8.16 -6.86
N VAL A 19 6.95 8.07 -7.95
CA VAL A 19 7.81 9.15 -8.44
C VAL A 19 6.97 10.32 -8.96
N LEU A 20 7.24 11.52 -8.46
CA LEU A 20 6.59 12.74 -8.97
C LEU A 20 7.16 13.12 -10.34
N PRO A 21 6.32 13.41 -11.34
CA PRO A 21 6.76 13.99 -12.61
C PRO A 21 7.56 15.28 -12.39
N SER A 22 8.58 15.53 -13.20
CA SER A 22 9.44 16.72 -13.08
C SER A 22 8.66 18.03 -13.14
N SER A 23 7.64 18.12 -14.00
CA SER A 23 6.76 19.30 -14.10
C SER A 23 6.03 19.60 -12.78
N GLU A 24 5.60 18.58 -12.05
CA GLU A 24 4.95 18.77 -10.77
C GLU A 24 5.95 19.11 -9.65
N GLN A 25 7.18 18.58 -9.73
CA GLN A 25 8.26 18.97 -8.82
C GLN A 25 8.62 20.45 -8.99
N GLU A 26 8.75 20.93 -10.22
CA GLU A 26 9.04 22.33 -10.54
C GLU A 26 7.92 23.25 -10.07
N GLU A 27 6.66 22.85 -10.24
CA GLU A 27 5.52 23.63 -9.77
C GLU A 27 5.49 23.76 -8.26
N ILE A 28 5.75 22.67 -7.53
CA ILE A 28 5.85 22.69 -6.07
C ILE A 28 7.04 23.54 -5.61
N ALA A 29 8.20 23.36 -6.23
CA ALA A 29 9.44 24.01 -5.83
C ALA A 29 9.33 25.54 -5.82
N ARG A 30 8.65 26.13 -6.82
CA ARG A 30 8.45 27.60 -6.89
C ARG A 30 7.64 28.19 -5.73
N HIS A 31 6.87 27.36 -5.03
CA HIS A 31 6.05 27.76 -3.89
C HIS A 31 6.69 27.42 -2.53
N LEU A 32 7.77 26.64 -2.51
CA LEU A 32 8.50 26.31 -1.29
C LEU A 32 9.44 27.46 -0.92
N THR A 33 8.96 28.35 -0.07
CA THR A 33 9.74 29.45 0.50
C THR A 33 10.03 29.19 1.98
N ALA A 34 11.00 29.91 2.54
CA ALA A 34 11.39 29.78 3.94
C ALA A 34 10.21 29.70 4.92
N GLY A 35 10.29 28.82 5.87
CA GLY A 35 9.26 28.60 6.90
C GLY A 35 8.04 27.78 6.47
N LYS A 36 7.95 27.36 5.20
CA LYS A 36 6.89 26.44 4.75
C LYS A 36 7.21 24.99 5.08
N MET A 37 6.19 24.15 5.05
CA MET A 37 6.32 22.71 5.24
C MET A 37 6.02 21.96 3.96
N LEU A 38 6.92 21.03 3.60
CA LEU A 38 6.69 19.98 2.61
C LEU A 38 6.35 18.69 3.34
N MET A 39 5.12 18.19 3.16
CA MET A 39 4.65 16.99 3.84
C MET A 39 4.37 15.86 2.86
N PHE A 40 4.80 14.65 3.22
CA PHE A 40 4.65 13.44 2.44
C PHE A 40 3.70 12.44 3.10
N GLY A 41 3.01 11.64 2.28
CA GLY A 41 2.24 10.46 2.72
C GLY A 41 3.04 9.16 2.68
N HIS A 42 4.24 9.18 2.08
CA HIS A 42 5.17 8.06 1.93
C HIS A 42 6.57 8.59 1.65
N GLY A 43 7.60 7.94 2.15
CA GLY A 43 8.95 8.50 2.19
C GLY A 43 9.80 8.34 0.94
N PHE A 44 9.35 7.71 -0.15
CA PHE A 44 10.13 7.34 -1.33
C PHE A 44 11.00 8.46 -1.89
N ASN A 45 10.40 9.63 -2.15
CA ASN A 45 11.09 10.74 -2.81
C ASN A 45 12.24 11.32 -1.98
N ILE A 46 12.11 11.35 -0.66
CA ILE A 46 13.17 11.80 0.25
C ILE A 46 14.20 10.68 0.45
N ARG A 47 13.74 9.44 0.69
CA ARG A 47 14.65 8.30 0.96
C ARG A 47 15.59 8.02 -0.20
N PHE A 48 15.12 8.16 -1.45
CA PHE A 48 15.91 7.88 -2.65
C PHE A 48 16.38 9.15 -3.39
N GLY A 49 16.20 10.33 -2.80
CA GLY A 49 16.76 11.59 -3.28
C GLY A 49 16.19 12.08 -4.61
N THR A 50 14.98 11.66 -4.98
CA THR A 50 14.30 12.17 -6.19
C THR A 50 13.76 13.58 -5.97
N ILE A 51 13.57 14.00 -4.71
CA ILE A 51 13.28 15.37 -4.29
C ILE A 51 14.33 15.80 -3.27
N VAL A 52 14.96 16.93 -3.53
CA VAL A 52 15.89 17.59 -2.59
C VAL A 52 15.24 18.91 -2.14
N PRO A 53 14.66 18.95 -0.94
CA PRO A 53 13.98 20.15 -0.46
C PRO A 53 15.00 21.28 -0.11
N PRO A 54 14.58 22.57 -0.18
CA PRO A 54 15.36 23.68 0.34
C PRO A 54 15.64 23.50 1.85
N THR A 55 16.78 24.03 2.31
CA THR A 55 17.21 23.87 3.72
C THR A 55 16.42 24.69 4.73
N ASP A 56 15.63 25.66 4.25
CA ASP A 56 14.85 26.63 5.03
C ASP A 56 13.37 26.27 5.15
N VAL A 57 12.98 25.04 4.75
CA VAL A 57 11.61 24.52 4.88
C VAL A 57 11.57 23.32 5.84
N ASP A 58 10.42 23.08 6.45
CA ASP A 58 10.17 21.85 7.19
C ASP A 58 9.89 20.70 6.23
N VAL A 59 10.38 19.49 6.54
CA VAL A 59 10.10 18.29 5.77
C VAL A 59 9.60 17.20 6.71
N THR A 60 8.34 16.80 6.54
CA THR A 60 7.68 15.84 7.40
C THR A 60 6.94 14.78 6.61
N MET A 61 6.53 13.74 7.30
CA MET A 61 5.69 12.68 6.76
C MET A 61 4.61 12.31 7.76
N ILE A 62 3.37 12.15 7.27
CA ILE A 62 2.30 11.41 7.93
C ILE A 62 1.86 10.33 6.95
N ALA A 63 2.20 9.09 7.28
CA ALA A 63 1.96 7.91 6.45
C ALA A 63 0.88 7.01 7.07
N PRO A 64 -0.42 7.20 6.75
CA PRO A 64 -1.47 6.29 7.19
C PRO A 64 -1.26 4.89 6.61
N LYS A 65 -1.40 3.85 7.43
CA LYS A 65 -1.21 2.46 7.03
C LYS A 65 -2.50 1.87 6.44
N ALA A 66 -2.97 2.48 5.36
CA ALA A 66 -4.06 2.02 4.49
C ALA A 66 -4.06 2.78 3.16
N PRO A 67 -4.67 2.23 2.09
CA PRO A 67 -4.94 2.97 0.86
C PRO A 67 -5.72 4.25 1.12
N GLY A 68 -5.43 5.33 0.37
CA GLY A 68 -5.96 6.69 0.66
C GLY A 68 -7.47 6.79 0.76
N HIS A 69 -8.22 6.08 -0.10
CA HIS A 69 -9.70 6.07 -0.03
C HIS A 69 -10.20 5.37 1.25
N ARG A 70 -9.52 4.29 1.72
CA ARG A 70 -9.87 3.61 2.98
C ARG A 70 -9.64 4.50 4.20
N VAL A 71 -8.59 5.33 4.19
CA VAL A 71 -8.39 6.35 5.26
C VAL A 71 -9.61 7.26 5.37
N ARG A 72 -10.16 7.69 4.23
CA ARG A 72 -11.36 8.53 4.21
C ARG A 72 -12.60 7.79 4.68
N GLU A 73 -12.81 6.57 4.24
CA GLU A 73 -13.96 5.74 4.63
C GLU A 73 -13.95 5.49 6.16
N VAL A 74 -12.83 5.03 6.70
CA VAL A 74 -12.67 4.80 8.15
C VAL A 74 -12.87 6.09 8.96
N PHE A 75 -12.42 7.24 8.43
CA PHE A 75 -12.68 8.54 9.07
C PHE A 75 -14.17 8.86 9.13
N VAL A 76 -14.91 8.63 8.05
CA VAL A 76 -16.38 8.90 7.98
C VAL A 76 -17.15 7.96 8.90
N GLU A 77 -16.69 6.71 9.03
CA GLU A 77 -17.23 5.72 9.96
C GLU A 77 -16.96 6.07 11.46
N GLY A 78 -16.22 7.16 11.71
CA GLY A 78 -15.87 7.59 13.08
C GLY A 78 -14.62 6.92 13.64
N GLY A 79 -14.00 6.02 12.89
CA GLY A 79 -12.74 5.35 13.22
C GLY A 79 -11.50 6.19 12.90
N GLY A 80 -10.34 5.54 12.93
CA GLY A 80 -9.05 6.11 12.53
C GLY A 80 -8.14 5.02 11.97
N THR A 81 -7.30 5.39 11.02
CA THR A 81 -6.25 4.52 10.49
C THR A 81 -4.94 4.81 11.23
N PRO A 82 -4.22 3.81 11.75
CA PRO A 82 -2.89 4.06 12.33
C PRO A 82 -1.97 4.75 11.33
N ALA A 83 -1.10 5.64 11.81
CA ALA A 83 -0.17 6.35 10.95
C ALA A 83 1.24 6.40 11.53
N LEU A 84 2.22 6.54 10.66
CA LEU A 84 3.60 6.83 11.02
C LEU A 84 3.88 8.32 10.84
N LEU A 85 4.67 8.90 11.74
CA LEU A 85 5.15 10.28 11.67
C LEU A 85 6.66 10.28 11.58
N ALA A 86 7.20 11.04 10.65
CA ALA A 86 8.63 11.30 10.58
C ALA A 86 8.91 12.77 10.32
N VAL A 87 10.00 13.28 10.90
CA VAL A 87 10.56 14.60 10.63
C VAL A 87 11.94 14.40 9.99
N HIS A 88 12.08 14.80 8.74
CA HIS A 88 13.36 14.78 8.02
C HIS A 88 14.15 16.06 8.26
N GLN A 89 13.44 17.21 8.25
CA GLN A 89 14.01 18.54 8.42
C GLN A 89 13.05 19.42 9.23
N ASP A 90 13.58 20.11 10.22
CA ASP A 90 12.83 21.04 11.08
C ASP A 90 13.51 22.41 11.06
N ALA A 91 13.23 23.20 10.04
CA ALA A 91 13.81 24.52 9.85
C ALA A 91 13.18 25.57 10.76
N THR A 92 11.91 25.37 11.14
CA THR A 92 11.13 26.33 11.95
C THR A 92 11.15 26.01 13.45
N GLY A 93 11.54 24.79 13.85
CA GLY A 93 11.36 24.26 15.21
C GLY A 93 9.93 23.85 15.52
N GLN A 94 9.03 23.80 14.53
CA GLN A 94 7.62 23.48 14.68
C GLN A 94 7.17 22.26 13.85
N ALA A 95 8.08 21.64 13.10
CA ALA A 95 7.76 20.60 12.13
C ALA A 95 6.92 19.45 12.74
N LYS A 96 7.35 18.92 13.89
CA LYS A 96 6.64 17.83 14.57
C LYS A 96 5.27 18.25 15.07
N ALA A 97 5.14 19.45 15.63
CA ALA A 97 3.86 19.95 16.15
C ALA A 97 2.83 20.12 15.05
N LEU A 98 3.24 20.68 13.91
CA LEU A 98 2.38 20.85 12.74
C LEU A 98 1.99 19.51 12.11
N ALA A 99 2.92 18.57 12.01
CA ALA A 99 2.64 17.22 11.51
C ALA A 99 1.63 16.47 12.40
N LEU A 100 1.75 16.60 13.74
CA LEU A 100 0.77 16.03 14.67
C LEU A 100 -0.60 16.72 14.58
N ALA A 101 -0.65 18.03 14.36
CA ALA A 101 -1.91 18.74 14.13
C ALA A 101 -2.60 18.25 12.86
N TYR A 102 -1.85 18.02 11.79
CA TYR A 102 -2.37 17.42 10.56
C TYR A 102 -2.86 15.99 10.77
N ALA A 103 -2.09 15.14 11.46
CA ALA A 103 -2.48 13.78 11.82
C ALA A 103 -3.80 13.75 12.60
N LYS A 104 -3.98 14.71 13.53
CA LYS A 104 -5.24 14.88 14.28
C LYS A 104 -6.39 15.25 13.36
N ALA A 105 -6.18 16.16 12.43
CA ALA A 105 -7.21 16.57 11.46
C ALA A 105 -7.65 15.43 10.54
N LEU A 106 -6.71 14.54 10.14
CA LEU A 106 -7.00 13.30 9.40
C LEU A 106 -7.73 12.24 10.24
N GLY A 107 -7.84 12.41 11.55
CA GLY A 107 -8.42 11.43 12.44
C GLY A 107 -7.53 10.22 12.76
N VAL A 108 -6.30 10.17 12.24
CA VAL A 108 -5.40 9.02 12.45
C VAL A 108 -4.93 8.88 13.90
N THR A 109 -4.96 9.97 14.67
CA THR A 109 -4.68 9.95 16.12
C THR A 109 -5.70 9.16 16.93
N ARG A 110 -6.87 8.84 16.37
CA ARG A 110 -7.87 7.97 17.02
C ARG A 110 -7.38 6.53 17.14
N ALA A 111 -6.56 6.08 16.16
CA ALA A 111 -5.99 4.74 16.15
C ALA A 111 -4.56 4.70 16.70
N GLY A 112 -3.83 5.81 16.59
CA GLY A 112 -2.46 5.97 17.07
C GLY A 112 -1.50 6.46 15.98
N VAL A 113 -0.48 7.20 16.43
CA VAL A 113 0.61 7.69 15.59
C VAL A 113 1.93 7.25 16.21
N ILE A 114 2.75 6.56 15.43
CA ILE A 114 4.08 6.08 15.85
C ILE A 114 5.14 6.91 15.15
N GLU A 115 6.12 7.38 15.90
CA GLU A 115 7.26 8.10 15.35
C GLU A 115 8.26 7.13 14.71
N THR A 116 8.78 7.49 13.54
CA THR A 116 9.70 6.70 12.74
C THR A 116 10.65 7.62 11.95
N THR A 117 11.35 7.08 10.96
CA THR A 117 12.18 7.81 10.00
C THR A 117 11.64 7.63 8.58
N PHE A 118 12.04 8.53 7.66
CA PHE A 118 11.73 8.35 6.23
C PHE A 118 12.31 7.05 5.68
N ALA A 119 13.48 6.64 6.12
CA ALA A 119 14.10 5.38 5.68
C ALA A 119 13.29 4.17 6.16
N GLU A 120 13.01 4.09 7.45
CA GLU A 120 12.29 2.95 8.04
C GLU A 120 10.87 2.81 7.44
N GLU A 121 10.12 3.90 7.34
CA GLU A 121 8.79 3.87 6.71
C GLU A 121 8.86 3.39 5.26
N THR A 122 9.74 3.99 4.44
CA THR A 122 9.84 3.65 3.02
C THR A 122 10.26 2.20 2.80
N GLU A 123 11.26 1.73 3.54
CA GLU A 123 11.80 0.39 3.38
C GLU A 123 10.79 -0.68 3.82
N THR A 124 10.12 -0.47 4.94
CA THR A 124 9.12 -1.41 5.46
C THR A 124 7.83 -1.41 4.66
N ASP A 125 7.38 -0.25 4.16
CA ASP A 125 6.19 -0.13 3.31
C ASP A 125 6.41 -0.82 1.96
N LEU A 126 7.51 -0.50 1.24
CA LEU A 126 7.89 -1.16 -0.01
C LEU A 126 8.07 -2.67 0.15
N PHE A 127 8.67 -3.11 1.25
CA PHE A 127 8.80 -4.53 1.53
C PHE A 127 7.44 -5.18 1.76
N GLY A 128 6.60 -4.57 2.60
CA GLY A 128 5.28 -5.10 2.94
C GLY A 128 4.37 -5.25 1.73
N GLU A 129 4.31 -4.22 0.86
CA GLU A 129 3.47 -4.26 -0.33
C GLU A 129 3.96 -5.26 -1.39
N GLN A 130 5.27 -5.46 -1.53
CA GLN A 130 5.81 -6.43 -2.47
C GLN A 130 5.67 -7.87 -1.98
N THR A 131 5.98 -8.14 -0.72
CA THR A 131 6.11 -9.51 -0.21
C THR A 131 4.84 -10.07 0.41
N VAL A 132 3.95 -9.23 0.92
CA VAL A 132 2.75 -9.66 1.68
C VAL A 132 1.48 -9.03 1.14
N LEU A 133 1.35 -7.67 1.23
CA LEU A 133 0.07 -6.98 1.13
C LEU A 133 -0.52 -6.95 -0.29
N CYS A 134 0.32 -6.82 -1.31
CA CYS A 134 -0.09 -6.78 -2.71
C CYS A 134 0.54 -7.93 -3.50
N GLY A 135 1.86 -7.95 -3.65
CA GLY A 135 2.56 -8.94 -4.48
C GLY A 135 2.38 -10.37 -3.97
N GLY A 136 2.72 -10.61 -2.71
CA GLY A 136 2.65 -11.94 -2.11
C GLY A 136 1.25 -12.54 -2.10
N VAL A 137 0.27 -11.81 -1.56
CA VAL A 137 -1.11 -12.29 -1.47
C VAL A 137 -1.75 -12.50 -2.84
N SER A 138 -1.52 -11.60 -3.80
CA SER A 138 -2.06 -11.76 -5.16
C SER A 138 -1.48 -12.97 -5.88
N ALA A 139 -0.17 -13.20 -5.74
CA ALA A 139 0.48 -14.37 -6.33
C ALA A 139 -0.03 -15.68 -5.71
N LEU A 140 -0.20 -15.72 -4.37
CA LEU A 140 -0.73 -16.88 -3.66
C LEU A 140 -2.17 -17.21 -4.10
N VAL A 141 -3.03 -16.19 -4.17
CA VAL A 141 -4.44 -16.35 -4.59
C VAL A 141 -4.51 -16.88 -6.02
N LYS A 142 -3.76 -16.27 -6.96
CA LYS A 142 -3.73 -16.73 -8.35
C LYS A 142 -3.24 -18.17 -8.46
N ALA A 143 -2.15 -18.52 -7.81
CA ALA A 143 -1.60 -19.88 -7.85
C ALA A 143 -2.58 -20.91 -7.28
N GLY A 144 -3.26 -20.60 -6.18
CA GLY A 144 -4.29 -21.47 -5.61
C GLY A 144 -5.49 -21.66 -6.56
N PHE A 145 -6.00 -20.56 -7.09
CA PHE A 145 -7.10 -20.56 -8.06
C PHE A 145 -6.76 -21.39 -9.30
N ASP A 146 -5.63 -21.10 -9.94
CA ASP A 146 -5.19 -21.80 -11.16
C ASP A 146 -5.00 -23.30 -10.90
N THR A 147 -4.40 -23.67 -9.75
CA THR A 147 -4.20 -25.08 -9.35
C THR A 147 -5.52 -25.85 -9.27
N LEU A 148 -6.56 -25.23 -8.71
CA LEU A 148 -7.89 -25.87 -8.60
C LEU A 148 -8.57 -25.96 -9.96
N VAL A 149 -8.53 -24.91 -10.77
CA VAL A 149 -9.11 -24.90 -12.11
C VAL A 149 -8.44 -25.92 -13.03
N ASP A 150 -7.10 -26.01 -13.00
CA ASP A 150 -6.33 -26.97 -13.79
C ASP A 150 -6.61 -28.42 -13.36
N ALA A 151 -6.98 -28.64 -12.11
CA ALA A 151 -7.43 -29.94 -11.60
C ALA A 151 -8.90 -30.28 -11.99
N GLY A 152 -9.59 -29.37 -12.69
CA GLY A 152 -10.95 -29.57 -13.19
C GLY A 152 -12.07 -29.13 -12.24
N TYR A 153 -11.77 -28.41 -11.17
CA TYR A 153 -12.79 -27.82 -10.31
C TYR A 153 -13.44 -26.59 -10.97
N GLN A 154 -14.66 -26.29 -10.57
CA GLN A 154 -15.40 -25.11 -11.08
C GLN A 154 -14.69 -23.83 -10.68
N PRO A 155 -14.46 -22.88 -11.61
CA PRO A 155 -13.78 -21.64 -11.32
C PRO A 155 -14.47 -20.80 -10.23
N GLU A 156 -15.79 -20.85 -10.15
CA GLU A 156 -16.58 -20.17 -9.12
C GLU A 156 -16.25 -20.68 -7.71
N ILE A 157 -16.10 -22.00 -7.57
CA ILE A 157 -15.72 -22.64 -6.30
C ILE A 157 -14.27 -22.26 -5.96
N ALA A 158 -13.36 -22.37 -6.94
CA ALA A 158 -11.97 -21.96 -6.75
C ALA A 158 -11.84 -20.49 -6.32
N TYR A 159 -12.69 -19.60 -6.86
CA TYR A 159 -12.73 -18.19 -6.46
C TYR A 159 -13.20 -18.01 -5.01
N PHE A 160 -14.25 -18.74 -4.59
CA PHE A 160 -14.71 -18.65 -3.21
C PHE A 160 -13.65 -19.11 -2.23
N GLU A 161 -12.99 -20.23 -2.49
CA GLU A 161 -11.97 -20.81 -1.61
C GLU A 161 -10.67 -19.99 -1.56
N CYS A 162 -10.21 -19.43 -2.69
CA CYS A 162 -8.92 -18.78 -2.76
C CYS A 162 -8.97 -17.25 -2.61
N MET A 163 -10.10 -16.60 -2.90
CA MET A 163 -10.22 -15.14 -2.91
C MET A 163 -11.28 -14.62 -1.96
N HIS A 164 -12.53 -15.10 -2.09
CA HIS A 164 -13.64 -14.54 -1.31
C HIS A 164 -13.46 -14.80 0.19
N GLU A 165 -13.21 -16.04 0.57
CA GLU A 165 -13.08 -16.43 1.98
C GLU A 165 -11.82 -15.88 2.64
N LEU A 166 -10.76 -15.61 1.87
CA LEU A 166 -9.52 -15.00 2.38
C LEU A 166 -9.81 -13.70 3.17
N LYS A 167 -10.75 -12.87 2.69
CA LYS A 167 -11.14 -11.64 3.39
C LYS A 167 -11.67 -11.93 4.79
N LEU A 168 -12.49 -12.97 4.94
CA LEU A 168 -13.08 -13.35 6.23
C LEU A 168 -12.02 -13.88 7.20
N ILE A 169 -11.07 -14.65 6.71
CA ILE A 169 -9.92 -15.14 7.48
C ILE A 169 -9.02 -13.97 7.91
N VAL A 170 -8.74 -13.02 7.01
CA VAL A 170 -7.97 -11.81 7.33
C VAL A 170 -8.68 -10.95 8.36
N ASP A 171 -10.01 -10.85 8.33
CA ASP A 171 -10.78 -10.13 9.36
C ASP A 171 -10.61 -10.75 10.75
N LEU A 172 -10.52 -12.08 10.86
CA LEU A 172 -10.24 -12.75 12.13
C LEU A 172 -8.84 -12.41 12.65
N MET A 173 -7.82 -12.45 11.75
CA MET A 173 -6.45 -12.04 12.07
C MET A 173 -6.39 -10.58 12.50
N TYR A 174 -7.09 -9.71 11.80
CA TYR A 174 -7.14 -8.28 12.10
C TYR A 174 -7.74 -7.99 13.48
N ARG A 175 -8.80 -8.73 13.86
CA ARG A 175 -9.52 -8.52 15.13
C ARG A 175 -8.80 -9.10 16.34
N GLY A 176 -8.10 -10.20 16.22
CA GLY A 176 -7.55 -10.92 17.36
C GLY A 176 -6.22 -11.64 17.12
N GLY A 177 -5.55 -11.35 16.01
CA GLY A 177 -4.28 -11.98 15.66
C GLY A 177 -4.44 -13.42 15.17
N LEU A 178 -3.31 -14.05 14.90
CA LEU A 178 -3.26 -15.45 14.41
C LEU A 178 -3.93 -16.45 15.37
N ASN A 179 -3.82 -16.22 16.67
CA ASN A 179 -4.43 -17.11 17.64
C ASN A 179 -5.97 -17.07 17.60
N TYR A 180 -6.56 -15.89 17.38
CA TYR A 180 -8.01 -15.77 17.27
C TYR A 180 -8.52 -16.37 15.95
N MET A 181 -7.79 -16.20 14.87
CA MET A 181 -8.09 -16.87 13.59
C MET A 181 -8.10 -18.38 13.79
N ARG A 182 -7.06 -18.98 14.38
CA ARG A 182 -6.95 -20.42 14.65
C ARG A 182 -8.06 -20.93 15.57
N TYR A 183 -8.37 -20.19 16.64
CA TYR A 183 -9.51 -20.51 17.51
C TYR A 183 -10.86 -20.53 16.77
N SER A 184 -11.00 -19.72 15.73
CA SER A 184 -12.27 -19.53 15.03
C SER A 184 -12.50 -20.51 13.86
N VAL A 185 -11.46 -21.20 13.40
CA VAL A 185 -11.55 -22.19 12.33
C VAL A 185 -11.64 -23.62 12.89
N SER A 186 -11.85 -24.61 12.03
CA SER A 186 -11.85 -26.01 12.44
C SER A 186 -10.45 -26.52 12.74
N ASP A 187 -10.36 -27.57 13.57
CA ASP A 187 -9.09 -28.27 13.86
C ASP A 187 -8.39 -28.73 12.56
N THR A 188 -9.16 -29.10 11.54
CA THR A 188 -8.62 -29.50 10.23
C THR A 188 -7.97 -28.31 9.52
N ALA A 189 -8.56 -27.12 9.58
CA ALA A 189 -8.00 -25.91 8.98
C ALA A 189 -6.75 -25.43 9.76
N GLU A 190 -6.79 -25.49 11.10
CA GLU A 190 -5.62 -25.19 11.94
C GLU A 190 -4.47 -26.17 11.70
N HIS A 191 -4.75 -27.46 11.58
CA HIS A 191 -3.76 -28.45 11.18
C HIS A 191 -3.17 -28.15 9.79
N GLY A 192 -4.02 -27.73 8.84
CA GLY A 192 -3.61 -27.30 7.51
C GLY A 192 -2.67 -26.07 7.53
N ASP A 193 -2.94 -25.08 8.40
CA ASP A 193 -2.07 -23.92 8.61
C ASP A 193 -0.65 -24.39 9.01
N TYR A 194 -0.54 -25.24 10.01
CA TYR A 194 0.77 -25.72 10.51
C TYR A 194 1.51 -26.63 9.52
N THR A 195 0.82 -27.41 8.73
CA THR A 195 1.43 -28.40 7.82
C THR A 195 1.57 -27.89 6.39
N GLY A 196 0.64 -27.09 5.90
CA GLY A 196 0.62 -26.51 4.55
C GLY A 196 1.47 -25.24 4.45
N GLY A 197 1.37 -24.34 5.44
CA GLY A 197 2.09 -23.06 5.44
C GLY A 197 3.59 -23.19 5.16
N PRO A 198 4.35 -24.05 5.87
CA PRO A 198 5.79 -24.23 5.61
C PRO A 198 6.14 -24.81 4.24
N ARG A 199 5.20 -25.47 3.57
CA ARG A 199 5.40 -25.99 2.21
C ARG A 199 5.25 -24.91 1.14
N VAL A 200 4.47 -23.87 1.42
CA VAL A 200 4.26 -22.71 0.52
C VAL A 200 5.30 -21.63 0.80
N VAL A 201 5.48 -21.25 2.06
CA VAL A 201 6.51 -20.31 2.50
C VAL A 201 7.73 -21.07 3.00
N THR A 202 8.53 -21.52 2.05
CA THR A 202 9.74 -22.32 2.27
C THR A 202 10.93 -21.45 2.70
N ASP A 203 12.06 -22.11 3.05
CA ASP A 203 13.33 -21.39 3.30
C ASP A 203 13.81 -20.61 2.08
N GLN A 204 13.54 -21.12 0.85
CA GLN A 204 13.83 -20.38 -0.38
C GLN A 204 12.98 -19.12 -0.50
N THR A 205 11.68 -19.19 -0.19
CA THR A 205 10.80 -18.02 -0.14
C THR A 205 11.32 -16.98 0.86
N ARG A 206 11.76 -17.42 2.04
CA ARG A 206 12.34 -16.54 3.08
C ARG A 206 13.66 -15.91 2.62
N ALA A 207 14.49 -16.66 1.90
CA ALA A 207 15.74 -16.13 1.34
C ALA A 207 15.47 -15.06 0.29
N GLU A 208 14.46 -15.25 -0.58
CA GLU A 208 14.07 -14.25 -1.58
C GLU A 208 13.50 -12.98 -0.92
N MET A 209 12.68 -13.11 0.14
CA MET A 209 12.21 -11.96 0.91
C MET A 209 13.38 -11.13 1.47
N LYS A 210 14.42 -11.78 2.01
CA LYS A 210 15.63 -11.08 2.49
C LYS A 210 16.36 -10.34 1.37
N LYS A 211 16.45 -10.96 0.20
CA LYS A 211 17.06 -10.34 -0.98
C LYS A 211 16.26 -9.13 -1.46
N MET A 212 14.92 -9.25 -1.51
CA MET A 212 14.02 -8.14 -1.87
C MET A 212 14.18 -6.96 -0.90
N LEU A 213 14.28 -7.23 0.40
CA LEU A 213 14.54 -6.19 1.39
C LEU A 213 15.89 -5.51 1.14
N GLN A 214 16.93 -6.28 0.84
CA GLN A 214 18.25 -5.72 0.50
C GLN A 214 18.20 -4.85 -0.76
N GLU A 215 17.50 -5.29 -1.82
CA GLU A 215 17.32 -4.51 -3.06
C GLU A 215 16.55 -3.18 -2.81
N ILE A 216 15.66 -3.15 -1.82
CA ILE A 216 14.99 -1.92 -1.37
C ILE A 216 15.99 -1.02 -0.64
N GLN A 217 16.71 -1.56 0.33
CA GLN A 217 17.63 -0.82 1.19
C GLN A 217 18.80 -0.19 0.41
N ASP A 218 19.35 -0.89 -0.57
CA ASP A 218 20.46 -0.41 -1.40
C ASP A 218 20.01 0.45 -2.60
N GLY A 219 18.68 0.64 -2.77
CA GLY A 219 18.07 1.45 -3.82
C GLY A 219 17.99 0.77 -5.19
N THR A 220 18.34 -0.50 -5.31
CA THR A 220 18.24 -1.25 -6.58
C THR A 220 16.79 -1.29 -7.08
N TYR A 221 15.84 -1.57 -6.19
CA TYR A 221 14.42 -1.53 -6.54
C TYR A 221 13.98 -0.13 -6.99
N ALA A 222 14.35 0.91 -6.23
CA ALA A 222 13.98 2.28 -6.55
C ALA A 222 14.53 2.73 -7.91
N ARG A 223 15.78 2.39 -8.24
CA ARG A 223 16.36 2.69 -9.56
C ARG A 223 15.56 2.04 -10.70
N LYS A 224 15.22 0.74 -10.56
CA LYS A 224 14.41 0.02 -11.55
C LYS A 224 13.06 0.72 -11.78
N TRP A 225 12.38 1.12 -10.71
CA TRP A 225 11.10 1.81 -10.80
C TRP A 225 11.20 3.21 -11.42
N ILE A 226 12.21 3.98 -11.03
CA ILE A 226 12.47 5.32 -11.58
C ILE A 226 12.78 5.25 -13.08
N ASP A 227 13.57 4.27 -13.50
CA ASP A 227 13.91 4.08 -14.92
C ASP A 227 12.70 3.64 -15.74
N GLU A 228 11.87 2.76 -15.20
CA GLU A 228 10.58 2.34 -15.79
C GLU A 228 9.63 3.55 -15.95
N ASP A 229 9.55 4.40 -14.92
CA ASP A 229 8.73 5.62 -14.94
C ASP A 229 9.21 6.60 -16.01
N LYS A 230 10.51 6.87 -16.10
CA LYS A 230 11.12 7.73 -17.13
C LYS A 230 10.89 7.21 -18.54
N ALA A 231 10.83 5.89 -18.71
CA ALA A 231 10.52 5.26 -20.00
C ALA A 231 9.04 5.32 -20.39
N GLY A 232 8.18 5.88 -19.52
CA GLY A 232 6.74 5.95 -19.73
C GLY A 232 5.97 4.70 -19.29
N ARG A 233 6.58 3.86 -18.46
CA ARG A 233 6.00 2.66 -17.83
C ARG A 233 5.53 1.58 -18.83
N PRO A 234 6.32 1.19 -19.83
CA PRO A 234 5.87 0.25 -20.87
C PRO A 234 5.57 -1.14 -20.31
N TRP A 235 6.47 -1.70 -19.50
CA TRP A 235 6.28 -3.01 -18.88
C TRP A 235 5.09 -3.00 -17.90
N PHE A 236 5.00 -1.99 -17.05
CA PHE A 236 3.94 -1.84 -16.07
C PHE A 236 2.56 -1.78 -16.73
N LYS A 237 2.42 -0.99 -17.81
CA LYS A 237 1.16 -0.88 -18.56
C LYS A 237 0.78 -2.18 -19.25
N ALA A 238 1.74 -2.87 -19.86
CA ALA A 238 1.51 -4.16 -20.52
C ALA A 238 1.10 -5.25 -19.53
N THR A 239 1.79 -5.32 -18.38
CA THR A 239 1.46 -6.27 -17.29
C THR A 239 0.07 -5.98 -16.74
N ARG A 240 -0.27 -4.72 -16.44
CA ARG A 240 -1.61 -4.32 -15.98
C ARG A 240 -2.70 -4.77 -16.94
N ALA A 241 -2.52 -4.55 -18.25
CA ALA A 241 -3.48 -4.96 -19.27
C ALA A 241 -3.66 -6.49 -19.33
N GLY A 242 -2.58 -7.25 -19.12
CA GLY A 242 -2.64 -8.71 -19.03
C GLY A 242 -3.42 -9.20 -17.81
N GLU A 243 -3.11 -8.66 -16.64
CA GLU A 243 -3.75 -9.02 -15.37
C GLU A 243 -5.26 -8.77 -15.36
N GLN A 244 -5.74 -7.73 -16.02
CA GLN A 244 -7.19 -7.43 -16.13
C GLN A 244 -7.98 -8.49 -16.89
N ASN A 245 -7.33 -9.33 -17.67
CA ASN A 245 -7.99 -10.35 -18.50
C ASN A 245 -7.96 -11.76 -17.90
N LEU A 246 -7.38 -11.93 -16.72
CA LEU A 246 -7.31 -13.22 -16.04
C LEU A 246 -8.71 -13.82 -15.78
N LEU A 247 -8.80 -15.15 -15.80
CA LEU A 247 -10.04 -15.86 -15.54
C LEU A 247 -10.61 -15.53 -14.16
N ILE A 248 -9.76 -15.46 -13.14
CA ILE A 248 -10.15 -15.11 -11.78
C ILE A 248 -10.86 -13.74 -11.70
N GLU A 249 -10.43 -12.75 -12.51
CA GLU A 249 -11.08 -11.44 -12.56
C GLU A 249 -12.47 -11.50 -13.19
N LYS A 250 -12.63 -12.26 -14.27
CA LYS A 250 -13.92 -12.46 -14.95
C LYS A 250 -14.93 -13.16 -14.05
N VAL A 251 -14.54 -14.29 -13.48
CA VAL A 251 -15.36 -15.05 -12.53
C VAL A 251 -15.69 -14.20 -11.29
N GLY A 252 -14.69 -13.52 -10.76
CA GLY A 252 -14.87 -12.63 -9.60
C GLY A 252 -15.85 -11.48 -9.86
N ALA A 253 -15.83 -10.89 -11.06
CA ALA A 253 -16.79 -9.83 -11.42
C ALA A 253 -18.23 -10.34 -11.45
N GLU A 254 -18.47 -11.52 -12.02
CA GLU A 254 -19.79 -12.15 -12.04
C GLU A 254 -20.30 -12.46 -10.63
N LEU A 255 -19.47 -13.07 -9.79
CA LEU A 255 -19.83 -13.44 -8.42
C LEU A 255 -20.08 -12.21 -7.54
N ARG A 256 -19.23 -11.17 -7.64
CA ARG A 256 -19.46 -9.90 -6.93
C ARG A 256 -20.76 -9.22 -7.36
N GLY A 257 -21.12 -9.31 -8.64
CA GLY A 257 -22.39 -8.81 -9.16
C GLY A 257 -23.64 -9.45 -8.55
N MET A 258 -23.53 -10.70 -8.08
CA MET A 258 -24.60 -11.39 -7.35
C MET A 258 -24.69 -10.96 -5.88
N MET A 259 -23.60 -10.52 -5.29
CA MET A 259 -23.50 -10.12 -3.88
C MET A 259 -23.72 -8.61 -3.70
N LYS A 260 -24.95 -8.14 -3.91
CA LYS A 260 -25.31 -6.70 -3.88
C LYS A 260 -24.93 -5.98 -2.58
N PHE A 261 -24.83 -6.71 -1.48
CA PHE A 261 -24.43 -6.15 -0.17
C PHE A 261 -22.95 -5.76 -0.10
N LEU A 262 -22.12 -6.20 -1.07
CA LEU A 262 -20.70 -5.82 -1.14
C LEU A 262 -20.48 -4.43 -1.73
N ASP A 263 -21.50 -3.82 -2.35
CA ASP A 263 -21.35 -2.59 -3.15
C ASP A 263 -20.17 -2.71 -4.16
N PRO A 264 -20.28 -3.65 -5.13
CA PRO A 264 -19.14 -4.02 -5.95
C PRO A 264 -18.63 -2.86 -6.81
N VAL A 265 -17.32 -2.61 -6.75
CA VAL A 265 -16.66 -1.59 -7.55
C VAL A 265 -16.10 -2.21 -8.83
N THR A 266 -16.40 -1.59 -9.96
CA THR A 266 -15.77 -1.92 -11.26
C THR A 266 -14.86 -0.79 -11.67
N VAL A 267 -13.57 -1.11 -11.82
CA VAL A 267 -12.56 -0.16 -12.32
C VAL A 267 -12.40 -0.38 -13.81
N ARG A 268 -12.63 0.68 -14.60
CA ARG A 268 -12.43 0.62 -16.04
C ARG A 268 -10.95 0.82 -16.40
N PRO A 269 -10.48 0.21 -17.50
CA PRO A 269 -9.07 0.32 -17.91
C PRO A 269 -8.58 1.77 -18.11
N ASP A 270 -9.46 2.65 -18.56
CA ASP A 270 -9.21 4.08 -18.82
C ASP A 270 -9.25 4.94 -17.54
N GLU A 271 -9.79 4.44 -16.44
CA GLU A 271 -9.82 5.12 -15.14
C GLU A 271 -8.54 4.92 -14.31
N GLN A 272 -7.66 4.05 -14.77
CA GLN A 272 -6.37 3.77 -14.12
C GLN A 272 -5.28 4.66 -14.73
N GLY A 273 -5.22 5.91 -14.30
CA GLY A 273 -4.18 6.87 -14.71
C GLY A 273 -2.79 6.54 -14.19
#